data_de2f75c82ade252049721bf5c0728f35
#
_entry.id   de2f75c82ade252049721bf5c0728f35
#
_cell.length_a   1.000
_cell.length_b   1.000
_cell.length_c   1.000
_cell.angle_alpha   90.00
_cell.angle_beta   90.00
_cell.angle_gamma   90.00
#
_symmetry.space_group_name_H-M   'P 1'
#
loop_
_entity.id
_entity.type
_entity.pdbx_description
1 polymer ?
#
loop_
_entity_poly.entity_id
_entity_poly.type
_entity_poly.pdbx_seq_one_letter_code
_entity_poly.pdbx_strand_id
1 'polypeptide(L)'
;RIIEQTRNRITLEQFKLLPESLRERINLIIQTRKPRVNWKRALKIFSSSSRRTKVKFSSKRISKRYGTRPGIIIKRNQKLLVAIDTSGSINMDEYAIFFSEIHSMWINGAEIEIVECDAQIQRSYMYLGKLPEFIKGGGWTSFDPVFNYINNKNSYFYNGCIYLTDGLAAEPIIKPRCKVFWVISPNGEVGPHLKYGRVVKIHN
;
A
#
# COMPACT_ATOMS: atom_id res chain seq x y z
N ARG A 1 -18.33 2.04 23.17
CA ARG A 1 -19.60 2.05 22.38
C ARG A 1 -20.52 3.19 22.80
N ILE A 2 -20.88 3.34 24.10
CA ILE A 2 -21.80 4.40 24.57
C ILE A 2 -21.20 5.80 24.28
N ILE A 3 -19.94 6.04 24.61
CA ILE A 3 -19.25 7.34 24.39
C ILE A 3 -19.19 7.75 22.91
N GLU A 4 -18.96 6.80 21.99
CA GLU A 4 -18.96 7.07 20.55
C GLU A 4 -20.36 7.38 20.02
N GLN A 5 -21.36 6.62 20.47
CA GLN A 5 -22.76 6.87 20.12
C GLN A 5 -23.23 8.24 20.63
N THR A 6 -22.80 8.63 21.84
CA THR A 6 -23.12 9.93 22.41
C THR A 6 -22.45 11.07 21.63
N ARG A 7 -21.17 10.91 21.25
CA ARG A 7 -20.46 11.92 20.43
C ARG A 7 -21.12 12.14 19.06
N ASN A 8 -21.57 11.07 18.41
CA ASN A 8 -22.23 11.18 17.10
C ASN A 8 -23.62 11.82 17.17
N ARG A 9 -24.19 11.95 18.38
CA ARG A 9 -25.49 12.58 18.62
C ARG A 9 -25.38 14.02 19.12
N ILE A 10 -24.18 14.44 19.58
CA ILE A 10 -23.93 15.79 20.11
C ILE A 10 -23.40 16.66 18.98
N THR A 11 -23.95 17.86 18.80
CA THR A 11 -23.46 18.85 17.84
C THR A 11 -22.11 19.41 18.28
N LEU A 12 -21.32 19.95 17.33
CA LEU A 12 -20.00 20.55 17.63
C LEU A 12 -20.09 21.69 18.67
N GLU A 13 -21.19 22.42 18.70
CA GLU A 13 -21.43 23.49 19.67
C GLU A 13 -21.67 22.95 21.07
N GLN A 14 -22.46 21.91 21.23
CA GLN A 14 -22.71 21.23 22.50
C GLN A 14 -21.43 20.59 23.04
N PHE A 15 -20.57 20.06 22.17
CA PHE A 15 -19.28 19.51 22.60
C PHE A 15 -18.31 20.58 23.12
N LYS A 16 -18.37 21.78 22.56
CA LYS A 16 -17.58 22.95 23.04
C LYS A 16 -18.01 23.45 24.41
N LEU A 17 -19.25 23.22 24.83
CA LEU A 17 -19.77 23.60 26.16
C LEU A 17 -19.31 22.66 27.27
N LEU A 18 -18.72 21.50 26.98
CA LEU A 18 -18.18 20.61 28.00
C LEU A 18 -16.91 21.20 28.62
N PRO A 19 -16.66 20.97 29.93
CA PRO A 19 -15.40 21.31 30.59
C PRO A 19 -14.21 20.72 29.84
N GLU A 20 -13.11 21.47 29.78
CA GLU A 20 -11.91 21.11 28.99
C GLU A 20 -11.33 19.73 29.39
N SER A 21 -11.29 19.45 30.69
CA SER A 21 -10.86 18.15 31.23
C SER A 21 -11.70 16.99 30.77
N LEU A 22 -13.00 17.18 30.57
CA LEU A 22 -13.89 16.14 30.01
C LEU A 22 -13.72 16.00 28.50
N ARG A 23 -13.51 17.10 27.77
CA ARG A 23 -13.24 17.07 26.32
C ARG A 23 -11.93 16.31 26.03
N GLU A 24 -10.89 16.58 26.80
CA GLU A 24 -9.61 15.87 26.68
C GLU A 24 -9.75 14.37 26.97
N ARG A 25 -10.43 13.99 28.08
CA ARG A 25 -10.66 12.58 28.42
C ARG A 25 -11.48 11.86 27.35
N ILE A 26 -12.52 12.50 26.82
CA ILE A 26 -13.33 11.91 25.73
C ILE A 26 -12.47 11.73 24.46
N ASN A 27 -11.68 12.74 24.09
CA ASN A 27 -10.78 12.65 22.94
C ASN A 27 -9.72 11.57 23.13
N LEU A 28 -9.13 11.45 24.31
CA LEU A 28 -8.14 10.42 24.66
C LEU A 28 -8.75 9.01 24.59
N ILE A 29 -9.96 8.82 25.10
CA ILE A 29 -10.68 7.53 25.01
C ILE A 29 -11.02 7.18 23.56
N ILE A 30 -11.37 8.16 22.72
CA ILE A 30 -11.68 7.94 21.32
C ILE A 30 -10.41 7.62 20.53
N GLN A 31 -9.30 8.31 20.80
CA GLN A 31 -8.00 8.03 20.17
C GLN A 31 -7.44 6.66 20.55
N THR A 32 -7.53 6.28 21.83
CA THR A 32 -7.08 4.95 22.29
C THR A 32 -7.92 3.80 21.76
N ARG A 33 -9.19 4.04 21.42
CA ARG A 33 -10.11 2.99 20.90
C ARG A 33 -10.18 2.91 19.39
N LYS A 34 -9.60 3.85 18.64
CA LYS A 34 -9.48 3.67 17.19
C LYS A 34 -8.65 2.42 16.94
N PRO A 35 -9.20 1.37 16.30
CA PRO A 35 -8.43 0.18 15.99
C PRO A 35 -7.24 0.62 15.13
N ARG A 36 -6.03 0.54 15.69
CA ARG A 36 -4.81 0.77 14.91
C ARG A 36 -4.75 -0.37 13.89
N VAL A 37 -5.04 -0.06 12.65
CA VAL A 37 -4.91 -1.04 11.57
C VAL A 37 -3.42 -1.37 11.47
N ASN A 38 -3.08 -2.64 11.73
CA ASN A 38 -1.71 -3.09 11.51
C ASN A 38 -1.45 -3.08 10.00
N TRP A 39 -0.81 -2.02 9.53
CA TRP A 39 -0.53 -1.79 8.11
C TRP A 39 0.30 -2.93 7.50
N LYS A 40 1.23 -3.53 8.26
CA LYS A 40 2.02 -4.69 7.83
C LYS A 40 1.13 -5.90 7.54
N ARG A 41 0.15 -6.16 8.40
CA ARG A 41 -0.84 -7.22 8.17
C ARG A 41 -1.71 -6.91 6.95
N ALA A 42 -2.17 -5.66 6.81
CA ALA A 42 -2.98 -5.24 5.68
C ALA A 42 -2.21 -5.37 4.36
N LEU A 43 -0.93 -5.01 4.35
CA LEU A 43 -0.03 -5.16 3.22
C LEU A 43 0.18 -6.64 2.84
N LYS A 44 0.38 -7.53 3.83
CA LYS A 44 0.48 -8.99 3.60
C LYS A 44 -0.81 -9.56 2.98
N ILE A 45 -1.98 -9.13 3.47
CA ILE A 45 -3.27 -9.55 2.91
C ILE A 45 -3.41 -9.05 1.46
N PHE A 46 -3.08 -7.80 1.19
CA PHE A 46 -3.10 -7.22 -0.15
C PHE A 46 -2.17 -8.01 -1.10
N SER A 47 -0.93 -8.20 -0.71
CA SER A 47 0.04 -9.00 -1.46
C SER A 47 -0.50 -10.39 -1.76
N SER A 48 -1.02 -11.12 -0.75
CA SER A 48 -1.57 -12.46 -0.93
C SER A 48 -2.77 -12.48 -1.89
N SER A 49 -3.66 -11.49 -1.81
CA SER A 49 -4.84 -11.38 -2.69
C SER A 49 -4.49 -11.02 -4.13
N SER A 50 -3.32 -10.44 -4.35
CA SER A 50 -2.83 -10.03 -5.68
C SER A 50 -2.14 -11.17 -6.44
N ARG A 51 -1.96 -12.34 -5.84
CA ARG A 51 -1.29 -13.48 -6.50
C ARG A 51 -2.15 -14.05 -7.61
N ARG A 52 -1.55 -14.22 -8.80
CA ARG A 52 -2.17 -14.97 -9.91
C ARG A 52 -1.64 -16.40 -9.96
N THR A 53 -2.54 -17.33 -10.05
CA THR A 53 -2.21 -18.74 -10.17
C THR A 53 -2.20 -19.14 -11.64
N LYS A 54 -1.04 -19.60 -12.16
CA LYS A 54 -0.93 -20.24 -13.48
C LYS A 54 -0.86 -21.74 -13.29
N VAL A 55 -1.77 -22.45 -13.91
CA VAL A 55 -1.78 -23.91 -13.95
C VAL A 55 -1.11 -24.35 -15.24
N LYS A 56 -0.09 -25.21 -15.12
CA LYS A 56 0.55 -25.86 -16.28
C LYS A 56 0.45 -27.37 -16.13
N PHE A 57 0.11 -28.04 -17.21
CA PHE A 57 0.21 -29.51 -17.30
C PHE A 57 1.68 -29.91 -17.45
N SER A 58 2.07 -31.00 -16.83
CA SER A 58 3.44 -31.49 -16.86
C SER A 58 3.45 -33.03 -16.97
N SER A 59 4.03 -33.55 -18.04
CA SER A 59 4.25 -34.99 -18.20
C SER A 59 5.22 -35.59 -17.19
N LYS A 60 6.03 -34.74 -16.53
CA LYS A 60 6.97 -35.13 -15.45
C LYS A 60 6.29 -35.42 -14.12
N ARG A 61 5.03 -35.02 -13.95
CA ARG A 61 4.26 -35.23 -12.71
C ARG A 61 3.05 -36.10 -12.95
N ILE A 62 2.72 -36.92 -11.95
CA ILE A 62 1.52 -37.75 -11.96
C ILE A 62 0.38 -36.90 -11.34
N SER A 63 -0.80 -37.00 -11.92
CA SER A 63 -2.01 -36.38 -11.39
C SER A 63 -2.38 -37.05 -10.08
N LYS A 64 -2.46 -36.26 -9.01
CA LYS A 64 -2.88 -36.75 -7.69
C LYS A 64 -4.33 -37.29 -7.68
N ARG A 65 -5.15 -36.85 -8.64
CA ARG A 65 -6.57 -37.24 -8.71
C ARG A 65 -6.79 -38.53 -9.51
N TYR A 66 -6.02 -38.73 -10.59
CA TYR A 66 -6.26 -39.79 -11.53
C TYR A 66 -5.15 -40.84 -11.59
N GLY A 67 -4.04 -40.65 -10.87
CA GLY A 67 -2.89 -41.54 -10.89
C GLY A 67 -2.16 -41.63 -12.22
N THR A 68 -2.57 -40.86 -13.24
CA THR A 68 -2.04 -40.87 -14.60
C THR A 68 -1.30 -39.56 -14.93
N ARG A 69 -0.55 -39.55 -16.03
CA ARG A 69 0.07 -38.34 -16.61
C ARG A 69 -0.85 -37.71 -17.64
N PRO A 70 -0.86 -36.38 -17.84
CA PRO A 70 -0.05 -35.35 -17.15
C PRO A 70 -0.58 -34.92 -15.78
N GLY A 71 0.32 -34.60 -14.87
CA GLY A 71 -0.01 -33.93 -13.63
C GLY A 71 -0.03 -32.42 -13.77
N ILE A 72 -0.39 -31.71 -12.70
CA ILE A 72 -0.54 -30.25 -12.67
C ILE A 72 0.61 -29.63 -11.88
N ILE A 73 1.22 -28.59 -12.44
CA ILE A 73 2.15 -27.69 -11.78
C ILE A 73 1.44 -26.35 -11.55
N ILE A 74 1.28 -25.99 -10.32
CA ILE A 74 0.72 -24.68 -9.93
C ILE A 74 1.88 -23.71 -9.72
N LYS A 75 2.01 -22.73 -10.62
CA LYS A 75 2.94 -21.60 -10.44
C LYS A 75 2.15 -20.41 -9.94
N ARG A 76 2.57 -19.90 -8.80
CA ARG A 76 2.04 -18.65 -8.24
C ARG A 76 3.00 -17.54 -8.59
N ASN A 77 2.62 -16.71 -9.53
CA ASN A 77 3.40 -15.54 -9.92
C ASN A 77 2.73 -14.31 -9.32
N GLN A 78 3.52 -13.46 -8.72
CA GLN A 78 3.08 -12.18 -8.19
C GLN A 78 4.02 -11.11 -8.70
N LYS A 79 3.47 -10.15 -9.45
CA LYS A 79 4.20 -8.99 -9.93
C LYS A 79 3.63 -7.75 -9.27
N LEU A 80 4.43 -7.10 -8.48
CA LEU A 80 4.06 -5.89 -7.74
C LEU A 80 4.86 -4.71 -8.26
N LEU A 81 4.20 -3.57 -8.40
CA LEU A 81 4.87 -2.29 -8.54
C LEU A 81 4.89 -1.63 -7.16
N VAL A 82 6.04 -1.12 -6.76
CA VAL A 82 6.21 -0.33 -5.54
C VAL A 82 6.58 1.08 -5.97
N ALA A 83 5.65 2.01 -5.81
CA ALA A 83 5.87 3.41 -6.05
C ALA A 83 6.30 4.10 -4.75
N ILE A 84 7.35 4.90 -4.83
CA ILE A 84 7.89 5.63 -3.69
C ILE A 84 7.87 7.10 -4.05
N ASP A 85 7.16 7.86 -3.24
CA ASP A 85 7.15 9.29 -3.32
C ASP A 85 8.45 9.84 -2.73
N THR A 86 9.20 10.58 -3.55
CA THR A 86 10.48 11.16 -3.15
C THR A 86 10.37 12.61 -2.69
N SER A 87 9.17 13.14 -2.50
CA SER A 87 8.89 14.54 -2.16
C SER A 87 9.41 15.04 -0.78
N GLY A 88 10.24 14.24 -0.11
CA GLY A 88 11.04 14.71 1.05
C GLY A 88 10.38 14.57 2.43
N SER A 89 9.14 14.13 2.51
CA SER A 89 8.39 13.98 3.77
C SER A 89 8.54 12.61 4.46
N ILE A 90 9.21 11.65 3.81
CA ILE A 90 9.42 10.30 4.36
C ILE A 90 10.74 10.25 5.11
N ASN A 91 10.69 9.78 6.37
CA ASN A 91 11.87 9.61 7.20
C ASN A 91 12.62 8.31 6.83
N MET A 92 13.95 8.30 7.03
CA MET A 92 14.81 7.13 6.76
C MET A 92 14.41 5.89 7.56
N ASP A 93 13.95 6.05 8.79
CA ASP A 93 13.47 4.92 9.61
C ASP A 93 12.20 4.31 9.06
N GLU A 94 11.26 5.13 8.59
CA GLU A 94 10.03 4.69 7.94
C GLU A 94 10.31 3.97 6.63
N TYR A 95 11.24 4.50 5.85
CA TYR A 95 11.72 3.90 4.62
C TYR A 95 12.31 2.50 4.88
N ALA A 96 13.18 2.37 5.88
CA ALA A 96 13.78 1.09 6.25
C ALA A 96 12.72 0.06 6.71
N ILE A 97 11.77 0.48 7.53
CA ILE A 97 10.66 -0.37 7.99
C ILE A 97 9.78 -0.80 6.81
N PHE A 98 9.45 0.11 5.89
CA PHE A 98 8.68 -0.21 4.69
C PHE A 98 9.40 -1.23 3.82
N PHE A 99 10.70 -1.01 3.56
CA PHE A 99 11.50 -1.92 2.74
C PHE A 99 11.71 -3.28 3.39
N SER A 100 11.70 -3.39 4.70
CA SER A 100 11.75 -4.69 5.37
C SER A 100 10.54 -5.57 5.01
N GLU A 101 9.36 -4.97 4.86
CA GLU A 101 8.14 -5.69 4.43
C GLU A 101 8.18 -6.01 2.92
N ILE A 102 8.70 -5.09 2.09
CA ILE A 102 8.92 -5.33 0.65
C ILE A 102 9.91 -6.47 0.44
N HIS A 103 11.02 -6.49 1.20
CA HIS A 103 11.99 -7.56 1.17
C HIS A 103 11.38 -8.92 1.56
N SER A 104 10.55 -8.94 2.59
CA SER A 104 9.81 -10.14 2.98
C SER A 104 8.90 -10.66 1.85
N MET A 105 8.23 -9.78 1.09
CA MET A 105 7.43 -10.19 -0.06
C MET A 105 8.28 -10.75 -1.20
N TRP A 106 9.45 -10.15 -1.46
CA TRP A 106 10.40 -10.61 -2.46
C TRP A 106 10.96 -12.01 -2.12
N ILE A 107 11.39 -12.26 -0.88
CA ILE A 107 11.81 -13.59 -0.42
C ILE A 107 10.70 -14.62 -0.63
N ASN A 108 9.43 -14.25 -0.45
CA ASN A 108 8.28 -15.12 -0.71
C ASN A 108 7.94 -15.30 -2.19
N GLY A 109 8.83 -14.83 -3.09
CA GLY A 109 8.74 -15.07 -4.54
C GLY A 109 7.91 -14.04 -5.30
N ALA A 110 7.68 -12.84 -4.77
CA ALA A 110 7.13 -11.74 -5.53
C ALA A 110 8.19 -11.12 -6.44
N GLU A 111 7.86 -10.88 -7.70
CA GLU A 111 8.63 -10.02 -8.60
C GLU A 111 8.23 -8.58 -8.31
N ILE A 112 9.17 -7.74 -7.88
CA ILE A 112 8.89 -6.37 -7.45
C ILE A 112 9.66 -5.41 -8.33
N GLU A 113 8.95 -4.47 -8.93
CA GLU A 113 9.53 -3.34 -9.62
C GLU A 113 9.32 -2.08 -8.77
N ILE A 114 10.39 -1.34 -8.53
CA ILE A 114 10.36 -0.09 -7.76
C ILE A 114 10.35 1.07 -8.75
N VAL A 115 9.51 2.05 -8.47
CA VAL A 115 9.40 3.31 -9.21
C VAL A 115 9.51 4.44 -8.22
N GLU A 116 10.53 5.25 -8.37
CA GLU A 116 10.72 6.48 -7.60
C GLU A 116 10.13 7.65 -8.39
N CYS A 117 9.26 8.40 -7.77
CA CYS A 117 8.51 9.47 -8.43
C CYS A 117 8.29 10.66 -7.50
N ASP A 118 8.22 11.82 -8.12
CA ASP A 118 7.68 13.07 -7.59
C ASP A 118 6.60 13.59 -8.55
N ALA A 119 6.83 14.72 -9.24
CA ALA A 119 5.98 15.16 -10.35
C ALA A 119 6.16 14.31 -11.62
N GLN A 120 7.26 13.55 -11.72
CA GLN A 120 7.61 12.66 -12.82
C GLN A 120 8.28 11.38 -12.26
N ILE A 121 8.40 10.36 -13.13
CA ILE A 121 9.18 9.16 -12.77
C ILE A 121 10.67 9.51 -12.88
N GLN A 122 11.35 9.45 -11.75
CA GLN A 122 12.79 9.70 -11.67
C GLN A 122 13.58 8.44 -12.04
N ARG A 123 13.16 7.31 -11.49
CA ARG A 123 13.87 6.05 -11.70
C ARG A 123 12.92 4.86 -11.61
N SER A 124 13.17 3.83 -12.42
CA SER A 124 12.47 2.53 -12.30
C SER A 124 13.47 1.37 -12.41
N TYR A 125 13.36 0.38 -11.53
CA TYR A 125 14.26 -0.77 -11.51
C TYR A 125 13.62 -1.99 -10.82
N MET A 126 14.13 -3.18 -11.14
CA MET A 126 13.72 -4.42 -10.47
C MET A 126 14.40 -4.53 -9.11
N TYR A 127 13.64 -4.87 -8.09
CA TYR A 127 14.16 -5.11 -6.76
C TYR A 127 14.87 -6.47 -6.68
N LEU A 128 16.15 -6.44 -6.35
CA LEU A 128 17.02 -7.61 -6.27
C LEU A 128 17.45 -7.95 -4.84
N GLY A 129 16.68 -7.55 -3.85
CA GLY A 129 16.94 -7.86 -2.44
C GLY A 129 17.89 -6.92 -1.72
N LYS A 130 18.39 -5.87 -2.37
CA LYS A 130 19.22 -4.82 -1.75
C LYS A 130 18.37 -3.59 -1.48
N LEU A 131 18.56 -2.98 -0.31
CA LEU A 131 17.93 -1.71 0.00
C LEU A 131 18.41 -0.64 -1.01
N PRO A 132 17.50 0.02 -1.73
CA PRO A 132 17.88 1.08 -2.64
C PRO A 132 18.46 2.28 -1.88
N GLU A 133 19.37 3.00 -2.53
CA GLU A 133 19.81 4.29 -2.00
C GLU A 133 18.63 5.24 -1.94
N PHE A 134 18.43 5.87 -0.80
CA PHE A 134 17.37 6.84 -0.61
C PHE A 134 17.73 8.14 -1.33
N ILE A 135 16.95 8.48 -2.34
CA ILE A 135 17.09 9.77 -3.04
C ILE A 135 15.99 10.68 -2.50
N LYS A 136 16.39 11.76 -1.84
CA LYS A 136 15.49 12.87 -1.54
C LYS A 136 15.21 13.61 -2.83
N GLY A 137 14.01 13.49 -3.35
CA GLY A 137 13.46 14.41 -4.32
C GLY A 137 13.09 15.73 -3.65
N GLY A 138 12.77 16.72 -4.41
CA GLY A 138 12.40 18.05 -3.90
C GLY A 138 11.40 18.69 -4.87
N GLY A 139 10.23 18.11 -5.03
CA GLY A 139 9.25 18.61 -5.98
C GLY A 139 7.81 18.38 -5.54
N TRP A 140 6.89 18.86 -6.36
CA TRP A 140 5.46 18.59 -6.20
C TRP A 140 5.18 17.12 -6.50
N THR A 141 4.28 16.52 -5.74
CA THR A 141 3.87 15.13 -5.94
C THR A 141 2.70 15.03 -6.89
N SER A 142 2.78 14.11 -7.86
CA SER A 142 1.66 13.69 -8.70
C SER A 142 1.58 12.17 -8.78
N PHE A 143 0.36 11.63 -8.68
CA PHE A 143 0.14 10.18 -8.77
C PHE A 143 -0.03 9.68 -10.21
N ASP A 144 -0.44 10.56 -11.12
CA ASP A 144 -0.75 10.22 -12.51
C ASP A 144 0.43 9.63 -13.31
N PRO A 145 1.69 10.09 -13.15
CA PRO A 145 2.82 9.50 -13.86
C PRO A 145 2.99 8.01 -13.58
N VAL A 146 2.80 7.59 -12.32
CA VAL A 146 2.90 6.17 -11.93
C VAL A 146 1.74 5.37 -12.53
N PHE A 147 0.53 5.92 -12.53
CA PHE A 147 -0.63 5.24 -13.11
C PHE A 147 -0.54 5.14 -14.63
N ASN A 148 -0.02 6.17 -15.30
CA ASN A 148 0.34 6.10 -16.71
C ASN A 148 1.39 5.01 -16.99
N TYR A 149 2.41 4.92 -16.15
CA TYR A 149 3.43 3.90 -16.28
C TYR A 149 2.86 2.49 -16.18
N ILE A 150 1.96 2.25 -15.20
CA ILE A 150 1.25 0.97 -15.05
C ILE A 150 0.44 0.64 -16.32
N ASN A 151 -0.25 1.65 -16.87
CA ASN A 151 -1.17 1.46 -17.98
C ASN A 151 -0.45 1.28 -19.32
N ASN A 152 0.70 1.90 -19.51
CA ASN A 152 1.47 1.86 -20.76
C ASN A 152 2.35 0.61 -20.93
N LYS A 153 2.62 -0.14 -19.86
CA LYS A 153 3.33 -1.41 -19.96
C LYS A 153 2.44 -2.53 -20.51
N ASN A 154 2.28 -2.58 -21.83
CA ASN A 154 1.41 -3.56 -22.53
C ASN A 154 1.82 -5.02 -22.30
N SER A 155 3.10 -5.30 -22.07
CA SER A 155 3.64 -6.66 -21.86
C SER A 155 3.65 -7.10 -20.40
N TYR A 156 3.43 -6.17 -19.46
CA TYR A 156 3.61 -6.40 -18.03
C TYR A 156 2.36 -6.01 -17.25
N PHE A 157 1.62 -7.02 -16.81
CA PHE A 157 0.48 -6.79 -15.93
C PHE A 157 0.94 -6.89 -14.47
N TYR A 158 0.91 -5.77 -13.75
CA TYR A 158 1.07 -5.79 -12.31
C TYR A 158 -0.19 -6.35 -11.65
N ASN A 159 0.01 -7.19 -10.65
CA ASN A 159 -1.08 -7.74 -9.86
C ASN A 159 -1.59 -6.74 -8.81
N GLY A 160 -0.76 -5.77 -8.46
CA GLY A 160 -1.07 -4.68 -7.56
C GLY A 160 0.04 -3.63 -7.54
N CYS A 161 -0.32 -2.42 -7.15
CA CYS A 161 0.58 -1.32 -6.90
C CYS A 161 0.56 -0.99 -5.41
N ILE A 162 1.73 -0.89 -4.79
CA ILE A 162 1.91 -0.40 -3.43
C ILE A 162 2.52 0.99 -3.55
N TYR A 163 1.85 2.00 -3.00
CA TYR A 163 2.29 3.39 -3.09
C TYR A 163 2.63 3.91 -1.70
N LEU A 164 3.89 4.27 -1.47
CA LEU A 164 4.37 4.93 -0.26
C LEU A 164 4.42 6.44 -0.52
N THR A 165 3.67 7.22 0.25
CA THR A 165 3.54 8.68 0.10
C THR A 165 3.11 9.31 1.42
N ASP A 166 3.23 10.61 1.55
CA ASP A 166 2.61 11.42 2.61
C ASP A 166 1.14 11.75 2.31
N GLY A 167 0.68 11.48 1.10
CA GLY A 167 -0.69 11.73 0.68
C GLY A 167 -0.97 13.20 0.31
N LEU A 168 0.02 14.06 0.26
CA LEU A 168 -0.12 15.49 -0.05
C LEU A 168 0.00 15.74 -1.56
N ALA A 169 -0.93 15.21 -2.32
CA ALA A 169 -1.00 15.41 -3.76
C ALA A 169 -2.44 15.55 -4.24
N ALA A 170 -2.61 16.08 -5.45
CA ALA A 170 -3.92 16.17 -6.07
C ALA A 170 -4.52 14.79 -6.36
N GLU A 171 -5.86 14.74 -6.44
CA GLU A 171 -6.57 13.53 -6.84
C GLU A 171 -6.10 13.03 -8.20
N PRO A 172 -5.74 11.73 -8.35
CA PRO A 172 -5.33 11.20 -9.64
C PRO A 172 -6.49 11.18 -10.64
N ILE A 173 -6.23 11.69 -11.83
CA ILE A 173 -7.19 11.70 -12.95
C ILE A 173 -7.20 10.33 -13.62
N ILE A 174 -6.05 9.66 -13.66
CA ILE A 174 -5.85 8.40 -14.37
C ILE A 174 -6.17 7.23 -13.48
N LYS A 175 -7.04 6.33 -13.98
CA LYS A 175 -7.36 5.09 -13.29
C LYS A 175 -6.32 4.01 -13.61
N PRO A 176 -5.63 3.42 -12.61
CA PRO A 176 -4.69 2.33 -12.83
C PRO A 176 -5.40 1.01 -13.18
N ARG A 177 -4.76 0.18 -14.00
CA ARG A 177 -5.27 -1.16 -14.39
C ARG A 177 -5.15 -2.20 -13.28
N CYS A 178 -4.48 -1.92 -12.20
CA CYS A 178 -4.36 -2.80 -11.03
C CYS A 178 -4.88 -2.13 -9.77
N LYS A 179 -5.09 -2.94 -8.72
CA LYS A 179 -5.48 -2.42 -7.39
C LYS A 179 -4.32 -1.67 -6.76
N VAL A 180 -4.61 -0.55 -6.12
CA VAL A 180 -3.63 0.26 -5.40
C VAL A 180 -3.74 -0.01 -3.90
N PHE A 181 -2.61 -0.06 -3.23
CA PHE A 181 -2.51 -0.10 -1.78
C PHE A 181 -1.67 1.10 -1.32
N TRP A 182 -2.35 2.07 -0.74
CA TRP A 182 -1.74 3.29 -0.25
C TRP A 182 -1.16 3.08 1.14
N VAL A 183 0.10 3.37 1.30
CA VAL A 183 0.82 3.35 2.58
C VAL A 183 1.20 4.80 2.87
N ILE A 184 0.50 5.39 3.82
CA ILE A 184 0.68 6.81 4.17
C ILE A 184 1.66 6.91 5.33
N SER A 185 2.63 7.82 5.22
CA SER A 185 3.60 8.11 6.28
C SER A 185 2.90 8.59 7.57
N PRO A 186 3.52 8.48 8.75
CA PRO A 186 2.91 8.90 10.02
C PRO A 186 2.47 10.37 10.03
N ASN A 187 3.22 11.24 9.37
CA ASN A 187 2.94 12.67 9.28
C ASN A 187 2.01 13.03 8.10
N GLY A 188 1.73 12.05 7.22
CA GLY A 188 0.95 12.26 6.02
C GLY A 188 -0.56 12.42 6.26
N GLU A 189 -1.27 12.81 5.22
CA GLU A 189 -2.71 13.05 5.24
C GLU A 189 -3.47 11.94 4.50
N VAL A 190 -4.55 11.48 5.11
CA VAL A 190 -5.48 10.52 4.50
C VAL A 190 -6.73 11.27 4.07
N GLY A 191 -6.93 11.39 2.77
CA GLY A 191 -8.06 12.11 2.21
C GLY A 191 -8.85 11.32 1.15
N PRO A 192 -10.01 11.85 0.73
CA PRO A 192 -10.88 11.23 -0.28
C PRO A 192 -10.25 11.19 -1.67
N HIS A 193 -9.17 11.94 -1.90
CA HIS A 193 -8.39 11.97 -3.15
C HIS A 193 -7.60 10.68 -3.39
N LEU A 194 -7.33 9.88 -2.35
CA LEU A 194 -6.63 8.60 -2.48
C LEU A 194 -7.58 7.51 -3.00
N LYS A 195 -7.90 7.58 -4.28
CA LYS A 195 -8.84 6.67 -4.96
C LYS A 195 -8.18 5.36 -5.40
N TYR A 196 -9.00 4.46 -5.92
CA TYR A 196 -8.64 3.20 -6.59
C TYR A 196 -7.98 2.14 -5.71
N GLY A 197 -8.04 2.27 -4.38
CA GLY A 197 -7.42 1.29 -3.52
C GLY A 197 -7.75 1.38 -2.05
N ARG A 198 -7.02 0.60 -1.27
CA ARG A 198 -7.11 0.63 0.19
C ARG A 198 -6.03 1.55 0.73
N VAL A 199 -6.42 2.42 1.65
CA VAL A 199 -5.51 3.34 2.33
C VAL A 199 -5.20 2.83 3.73
N VAL A 200 -3.93 2.83 4.11
CA VAL A 200 -3.47 2.51 5.45
C VAL A 200 -2.39 3.50 5.85
N LYS A 201 -2.49 4.02 7.07
CA LYS A 201 -1.49 4.92 7.63
C LYS A 201 -0.51 4.13 8.50
N ILE A 202 0.79 4.42 8.37
CA ILE A 202 1.82 3.93 9.28
C ILE A 202 1.60 4.61 10.63
N HIS A 203 1.63 3.84 11.70
CA HIS A 203 1.61 4.34 13.06
C HIS A 203 2.88 3.85 13.76
N ASN A 204 3.60 4.75 14.36
CA ASN A 204 4.72 4.45 15.25
C ASN A 204 4.21 3.80 16.55
#